data_64b4622bde17a799b1342a76bc7a96d0
#
_entry.id   64b4622bde17a799b1342a76bc7a96d0
#
_cell.length_a   1.000
_cell.length_b   1.000
_cell.length_c   1.000
_cell.angle_alpha   90.00
_cell.angle_beta   90.00
_cell.angle_gamma   90.00
#
_symmetry.space_group_name_H-M   'P 1'
#
loop_
_entity.id
_entity.type
_entity.pdbx_description
1 polymer ?
#
loop_
_entity_poly.entity_id
_entity_poly.type
_entity_poly.pdbx_seq_one_letter_code
_entity_poly.pdbx_strand_id
1 'polypeptide(L)'
;MKTLLKAAMSAALLLSAAHVATAADKPKLAFVVNAASDFWKLAEAGVKKAQSENADYDMALKYPAQPTAAQQNALMDDLVAGGTKAIMISSADPKTSIDAFNRIAAQIPLFTTDSDAPQSKRIAYLGSSNTDAGVQAGETMVKALPNGGKCMGFVGLLGADNAKERIAGFKKAIEGHNITLVDVRGDDVDFARARSNVDDVLAAHPEINCMVGFYSYNPPKIYEALKAAGKLGKITVVAFDEDPVTLGAVKEGSFAGTVVQQPFEWGYRGMKLMVSYLKGDKSGIPANGLIIVPTKVIDKSNVDQFQANMKEMLGKK
;
A
#
# COMPACT_ATOMS: atom_id res chain seq x y z
N MET A 1 86.43 -45.54 14.29
CA MET A 1 85.99 -45.46 15.69
C MET A 1 84.98 -44.34 15.79
N LYS A 2 83.78 -44.65 16.20
CA LYS A 2 82.71 -43.82 16.61
C LYS A 2 82.08 -42.89 15.53
N THR A 3 81.19 -43.46 14.78
CA THR A 3 80.14 -42.85 13.99
C THR A 3 79.04 -42.28 14.88
N LEU A 4 78.71 -40.99 14.72
CA LEU A 4 77.53 -40.39 15.33
C LEU A 4 76.49 -40.13 14.24
N LEU A 5 75.40 -40.88 14.33
CA LEU A 5 74.18 -40.76 13.51
C LEU A 5 73.44 -39.54 13.95
N LYS A 6 73.22 -38.59 13.04
CA LYS A 6 72.28 -37.43 13.28
C LYS A 6 70.94 -37.77 12.60
N ALA A 7 69.96 -38.09 13.40
CA ALA A 7 68.57 -38.19 12.94
C ALA A 7 68.01 -36.82 12.74
N ALA A 8 67.64 -36.48 11.52
CA ALA A 8 66.88 -35.23 11.21
C ALA A 8 65.35 -35.53 11.36
N MET A 9 64.75 -35.02 12.38
CA MET A 9 63.25 -34.98 12.53
C MET A 9 62.70 -33.83 11.69
N SER A 10 62.09 -34.15 10.56
CA SER A 10 61.30 -33.25 9.75
C SER A 10 59.90 -33.10 10.39
N ALA A 11 59.66 -31.98 11.08
CA ALA A 11 58.32 -31.59 11.53
C ALA A 11 57.54 -31.00 10.35
N ALA A 12 56.61 -31.76 9.78
CA ALA A 12 55.65 -31.22 8.83
C ALA A 12 54.58 -30.40 9.58
N LEU A 13 54.67 -29.09 9.49
CA LEU A 13 53.58 -28.19 9.90
C LEU A 13 52.44 -28.31 8.89
N LEU A 14 51.38 -29.05 9.25
CA LEU A 14 50.09 -28.97 8.58
C LEU A 14 49.43 -27.63 8.94
N LEU A 15 49.57 -26.63 8.09
CA LEU A 15 48.73 -25.42 8.15
C LEU A 15 47.31 -25.83 7.72
N SER A 16 46.44 -26.07 8.70
CA SER A 16 45.00 -26.13 8.47
C SER A 16 44.52 -24.73 8.12
N ALA A 17 44.35 -24.43 6.82
CA ALA A 17 43.67 -23.26 6.38
C ALA A 17 42.16 -23.39 6.79
N ALA A 18 41.82 -22.85 7.94
CA ALA A 18 40.41 -22.66 8.31
C ALA A 18 39.81 -21.69 7.28
N HIS A 19 39.06 -22.26 6.34
CA HIS A 19 38.18 -21.45 5.50
C HIS A 19 37.13 -20.86 6.43
N VAL A 20 37.31 -19.62 6.82
CA VAL A 20 36.21 -18.81 7.36
C VAL A 20 35.22 -18.66 6.22
N ALA A 21 34.21 -19.51 6.20
CA ALA A 21 33.06 -19.30 5.31
C ALA A 21 32.45 -17.96 5.71
N THR A 22 32.79 -16.92 4.96
CA THR A 22 32.02 -15.65 5.03
C THR A 22 30.60 -16.04 4.67
N ALA A 23 29.67 -15.91 5.62
CA ALA A 23 28.24 -16.07 5.32
C ALA A 23 27.94 -15.17 4.13
N ALA A 24 27.59 -15.78 3.00
CA ALA A 24 27.25 -15.03 1.81
C ALA A 24 26.11 -14.06 2.17
N ASP A 25 26.26 -12.79 1.84
CA ASP A 25 25.22 -11.80 2.08
C ASP A 25 23.90 -12.29 1.47
N LYS A 26 22.84 -12.31 2.29
CA LYS A 26 21.52 -12.73 1.84
C LYS A 26 21.01 -11.80 0.73
N PRO A 27 20.37 -12.35 -0.32
CA PRO A 27 19.75 -11.53 -1.35
C PRO A 27 18.75 -10.57 -0.74
N LYS A 28 18.91 -9.26 -1.01
CA LYS A 28 18.05 -8.19 -0.47
C LYS A 28 16.84 -7.99 -1.35
N LEU A 29 15.65 -7.89 -0.74
CA LEU A 29 14.39 -7.55 -1.41
C LEU A 29 13.81 -6.30 -0.75
N ALA A 30 13.33 -5.36 -1.55
CA ALA A 30 12.77 -4.12 -1.05
C ALA A 30 11.30 -3.93 -1.47
N PHE A 31 10.47 -3.53 -0.50
CA PHE A 31 9.13 -3.00 -0.74
C PHE A 31 9.19 -1.48 -0.51
N VAL A 32 9.06 -0.70 -1.59
CA VAL A 32 9.19 0.76 -1.56
C VAL A 32 7.80 1.39 -1.56
N VAL A 33 7.49 2.20 -0.56
CA VAL A 33 6.21 2.91 -0.45
C VAL A 33 6.26 4.30 -1.09
N ASN A 34 5.09 4.89 -1.38
CA ASN A 34 4.99 6.21 -2.00
C ASN A 34 5.16 7.36 -1.00
N ALA A 35 4.76 7.17 0.26
CA ALA A 35 4.86 8.17 1.32
C ALA A 35 4.89 7.49 2.69
N ALA A 36 5.38 8.19 3.71
CA ALA A 36 5.28 7.72 5.08
C ALA A 36 3.85 7.91 5.60
N SER A 37 3.18 6.81 5.96
CA SER A 37 1.87 6.82 6.59
C SER A 37 1.61 5.55 7.40
N ASP A 38 0.66 5.60 8.34
CA ASP A 38 0.26 4.45 9.16
C ASP A 38 -0.36 3.32 8.33
N PHE A 39 -0.91 3.63 7.16
CA PHE A 39 -1.41 2.67 6.18
C PHE A 39 -0.38 1.56 5.87
N TRP A 40 0.90 1.92 5.76
CA TRP A 40 1.95 0.97 5.40
C TRP A 40 2.40 0.06 6.55
N LYS A 41 1.92 0.27 7.79
CA LYS A 41 2.24 -0.60 8.93
C LYS A 41 1.76 -2.03 8.73
N LEU A 42 0.62 -2.22 8.07
CA LEU A 42 0.12 -3.55 7.73
C LEU A 42 0.97 -4.20 6.63
N ALA A 43 1.38 -3.45 5.60
CA ALA A 43 2.30 -3.97 4.58
C ALA A 43 3.65 -4.37 5.20
N GLU A 44 4.18 -3.55 6.12
CA GLU A 44 5.39 -3.89 6.86
C GLU A 44 5.25 -5.18 7.69
N ALA A 45 4.10 -5.38 8.34
CA ALA A 45 3.80 -6.63 9.05
C ALA A 45 3.78 -7.83 8.09
N GLY A 46 3.21 -7.66 6.88
CA GLY A 46 3.25 -8.66 5.81
C GLY A 46 4.67 -8.99 5.35
N VAL A 47 5.51 -7.97 5.14
CA VAL A 47 6.93 -8.13 4.81
C VAL A 47 7.66 -8.90 5.91
N LYS A 48 7.45 -8.56 7.18
CA LYS A 48 8.05 -9.26 8.34
C LYS A 48 7.61 -10.72 8.41
N LYS A 49 6.34 -11.01 8.12
CA LYS A 49 5.82 -12.38 8.04
C LYS A 49 6.50 -13.15 6.92
N ALA A 50 6.64 -12.59 5.73
CA ALA A 50 7.35 -13.22 4.61
C ALA A 50 8.82 -13.45 4.96
N GLN A 51 9.49 -12.50 5.61
CA GLN A 51 10.88 -12.63 6.09
C GLN A 51 11.02 -13.83 7.04
N SER A 52 10.08 -14.02 7.97
CA SER A 52 10.14 -15.12 8.93
C SER A 52 10.04 -16.52 8.28
N GLU A 53 9.43 -16.59 7.10
CA GLU A 53 9.27 -17.82 6.32
C GLU A 53 10.37 -18.02 5.26
N ASN A 54 11.23 -17.02 5.02
CA ASN A 54 12.27 -17.02 3.99
C ASN A 54 13.59 -16.50 4.58
N ALA A 55 14.16 -17.26 5.49
CA ALA A 55 15.37 -16.89 6.23
C ALA A 55 16.61 -16.66 5.35
N ASP A 56 16.62 -17.18 4.11
CA ASP A 56 17.72 -17.04 3.14
C ASP A 56 17.73 -15.67 2.42
N TYR A 57 16.73 -14.83 2.66
CA TYR A 57 16.60 -13.49 2.08
C TYR A 57 16.65 -12.41 3.16
N ASP A 58 16.96 -11.17 2.78
CA ASP A 58 16.84 -9.98 3.60
C ASP A 58 15.73 -9.09 2.99
N MET A 59 14.60 -8.98 3.69
CA MET A 59 13.40 -8.32 3.19
C MET A 59 13.07 -7.08 4.01
N ALA A 60 12.93 -5.94 3.37
CA ALA A 60 12.63 -4.70 4.07
C ALA A 60 11.60 -3.83 3.34
N LEU A 61 10.72 -3.16 4.11
CA LEU A 61 9.93 -2.05 3.63
C LEU A 61 10.76 -0.76 3.77
N LYS A 62 10.72 0.10 2.74
CA LYS A 62 11.52 1.32 2.63
C LYS A 62 10.62 2.53 2.35
N TYR A 63 10.90 3.61 3.05
CA TYR A 63 10.22 4.90 2.91
C TYR A 63 11.11 5.87 2.15
N PRO A 64 10.61 6.61 1.13
CA PRO A 64 11.35 7.74 0.56
C PRO A 64 11.45 8.87 1.59
N ALA A 65 12.50 9.68 1.50
CA ALA A 65 12.71 10.81 2.42
C ALA A 65 11.60 11.88 2.30
N GLN A 66 11.04 12.03 1.09
CA GLN A 66 9.89 12.88 0.79
C GLN A 66 8.96 12.15 -0.18
N PRO A 67 7.63 12.41 -0.16
CA PRO A 67 6.65 11.74 -1.01
C PRO A 67 6.67 12.29 -2.45
N THR A 68 7.84 12.28 -3.08
CA THR A 68 8.03 12.78 -4.45
C THR A 68 8.66 11.70 -5.33
N ALA A 69 8.34 11.72 -6.63
CA ALA A 69 8.94 10.85 -7.62
C ALA A 69 10.48 10.92 -7.60
N ALA A 70 11.05 12.12 -7.47
CA ALA A 70 12.49 12.31 -7.45
C ALA A 70 13.16 11.59 -6.27
N GLN A 71 12.62 11.73 -5.05
CA GLN A 71 13.16 11.06 -3.87
C GLN A 71 12.95 9.55 -3.91
N GLN A 72 11.82 9.10 -4.45
CA GLN A 72 11.55 7.69 -4.61
C GLN A 72 12.47 7.05 -5.66
N ASN A 73 12.72 7.73 -6.78
CA ASN A 73 13.64 7.28 -7.82
C ASN A 73 15.09 7.19 -7.29
N ALA A 74 15.53 8.19 -6.52
CA ALA A 74 16.85 8.17 -5.88
C ALA A 74 16.98 6.99 -4.91
N LEU A 75 15.97 6.74 -4.07
CA LEU A 75 15.94 5.59 -3.16
C LEU A 75 16.07 4.25 -3.93
N MET A 76 15.39 4.10 -5.07
CA MET A 76 15.51 2.89 -5.89
C MET A 76 16.92 2.73 -6.46
N ASP A 77 17.54 3.81 -6.97
CA ASP A 77 18.92 3.77 -7.46
C ASP A 77 19.90 3.36 -6.35
N ASP A 78 19.73 3.88 -5.12
CA ASP A 78 20.55 3.53 -3.95
C ASP A 78 20.35 2.05 -3.57
N LEU A 79 19.10 1.54 -3.62
CA LEU A 79 18.81 0.13 -3.33
C LEU A 79 19.48 -0.80 -4.34
N VAL A 80 19.46 -0.47 -5.63
CA VAL A 80 20.14 -1.25 -6.67
C VAL A 80 21.64 -1.22 -6.46
N ALA A 81 22.23 -0.04 -6.23
CA ALA A 81 23.65 0.11 -5.93
C ALA A 81 24.04 -0.67 -4.65
N GLY A 82 23.16 -0.74 -3.66
CA GLY A 82 23.31 -1.53 -2.43
C GLY A 82 23.10 -3.05 -2.58
N GLY A 83 22.92 -3.54 -3.82
CA GLY A 83 22.85 -4.96 -4.13
C GLY A 83 21.46 -5.58 -3.97
N THR A 84 20.38 -4.79 -3.90
CA THR A 84 18.99 -5.30 -3.92
C THR A 84 18.75 -6.12 -5.18
N LYS A 85 18.06 -7.26 -5.03
CA LYS A 85 17.84 -8.24 -6.11
C LYS A 85 16.45 -8.13 -6.76
N ALA A 86 15.47 -7.58 -6.07
CA ALA A 86 14.16 -7.26 -6.64
C ALA A 86 13.49 -6.13 -5.82
N ILE A 87 12.68 -5.33 -6.48
CA ILE A 87 11.92 -4.24 -5.88
C ILE A 87 10.43 -4.39 -6.21
N MET A 88 9.58 -4.23 -5.20
CA MET A 88 8.15 -3.94 -5.35
C MET A 88 7.92 -2.49 -4.91
N ILE A 89 7.19 -1.70 -5.70
CA ILE A 89 7.03 -0.26 -5.47
C ILE A 89 5.57 0.19 -5.64
N SER A 90 5.10 1.01 -4.70
CA SER A 90 3.94 1.88 -4.90
C SER A 90 4.44 3.22 -5.44
N SER A 91 4.08 3.57 -6.67
CA SER A 91 4.62 4.76 -7.33
C SER A 91 4.05 6.06 -6.74
N ALA A 92 4.92 7.01 -6.39
CA ALA A 92 4.51 8.35 -5.96
C ALA A 92 3.94 9.19 -7.13
N ASP A 93 4.50 9.02 -8.32
CA ASP A 93 3.99 9.61 -9.57
C ASP A 93 4.34 8.67 -10.73
N PRO A 94 3.35 7.85 -11.18
CA PRO A 94 3.59 6.89 -12.25
C PRO A 94 4.05 7.53 -13.56
N LYS A 95 3.53 8.73 -13.90
CA LYS A 95 3.81 9.36 -15.21
C LYS A 95 5.24 9.84 -15.34
N THR A 96 5.75 10.48 -14.28
CA THR A 96 7.11 11.06 -14.31
C THR A 96 8.19 10.03 -13.94
N SER A 97 7.80 8.84 -13.44
CA SER A 97 8.74 7.79 -13.02
C SER A 97 8.99 6.71 -14.07
N ILE A 98 8.32 6.71 -15.23
CA ILE A 98 8.43 5.63 -16.23
C ILE A 98 9.89 5.35 -16.63
N ASP A 99 10.67 6.38 -16.95
CA ASP A 99 12.06 6.20 -17.37
C ASP A 99 12.93 5.64 -16.27
N ALA A 100 12.74 6.10 -15.03
CA ALA A 100 13.44 5.57 -13.87
C ALA A 100 13.06 4.10 -13.62
N PHE A 101 11.78 3.76 -13.67
CA PHE A 101 11.30 2.39 -13.52
C PHE A 101 11.85 1.46 -14.61
N ASN A 102 11.89 1.94 -15.86
CA ASN A 102 12.46 1.18 -16.98
C ASN A 102 13.97 0.97 -16.81
N ARG A 103 14.69 1.94 -16.27
CA ARG A 103 16.12 1.83 -15.96
C ARG A 103 16.37 0.79 -14.86
N ILE A 104 15.55 0.81 -13.82
CA ILE A 104 15.63 -0.19 -12.72
C ILE A 104 15.26 -1.59 -13.26
N ALA A 105 14.16 -1.71 -14.02
CA ALA A 105 13.70 -2.96 -14.58
C ALA A 105 14.69 -3.62 -15.55
N ALA A 106 15.58 -2.82 -16.15
CA ALA A 106 16.67 -3.32 -16.99
C ALA A 106 17.81 -3.97 -16.17
N GLN A 107 17.88 -3.72 -14.88
CA GLN A 107 18.93 -4.21 -13.98
C GLN A 107 18.45 -5.33 -13.04
N ILE A 108 17.25 -5.17 -12.46
CA ILE A 108 16.67 -6.12 -11.52
C ILE A 108 15.14 -6.25 -11.74
N PRO A 109 14.51 -7.36 -11.33
CA PRO A 109 13.07 -7.51 -11.34
C PRO A 109 12.36 -6.37 -10.60
N LEU A 110 11.44 -5.68 -11.31
CA LEU A 110 10.61 -4.62 -10.76
C LEU A 110 9.14 -5.03 -10.81
N PHE A 111 8.46 -4.89 -9.68
CA PHE A 111 7.03 -5.10 -9.51
C PHE A 111 6.40 -3.81 -8.98
N THR A 112 5.10 -3.63 -9.23
CA THR A 112 4.34 -2.52 -8.67
C THR A 112 3.22 -3.02 -7.75
N THR A 113 2.77 -2.14 -6.87
CA THR A 113 1.66 -2.38 -5.93
C THR A 113 0.92 -1.06 -5.67
N ASP A 114 -0.31 -1.10 -5.13
CA ASP A 114 -1.13 0.07 -4.78
C ASP A 114 -1.28 1.08 -5.93
N SER A 115 -0.31 1.94 -6.15
CA SER A 115 -0.23 2.86 -7.29
C SER A 115 0.62 2.22 -8.38
N ASP A 116 -0.05 1.75 -9.46
CA ASP A 116 0.59 1.06 -10.57
C ASP A 116 1.30 2.03 -11.53
N ALA A 117 2.20 1.49 -12.34
CA ALA A 117 2.84 2.16 -13.46
C ALA A 117 2.78 1.26 -14.71
N PRO A 118 1.58 1.09 -15.31
CA PRO A 118 1.35 0.09 -16.36
C PRO A 118 2.14 0.33 -17.65
N GLN A 119 2.59 1.57 -17.88
CA GLN A 119 3.41 1.93 -19.04
C GLN A 119 4.91 1.62 -18.84
N SER A 120 5.31 1.23 -17.62
CA SER A 120 6.68 0.83 -17.32
C SER A 120 6.95 -0.64 -17.71
N LYS A 121 8.22 -1.03 -17.69
CA LYS A 121 8.66 -2.42 -17.88
C LYS A 121 8.56 -3.25 -16.60
N ARG A 122 7.61 -2.92 -15.70
CA ARG A 122 7.32 -3.76 -14.54
C ARG A 122 6.92 -5.16 -14.97
N ILE A 123 7.25 -6.15 -14.15
CA ILE A 123 6.90 -7.55 -14.41
C ILE A 123 5.42 -7.80 -14.14
N ALA A 124 4.94 -7.35 -12.97
CA ALA A 124 3.55 -7.49 -12.57
C ALA A 124 3.16 -6.40 -11.57
N TYR A 125 1.86 -6.12 -11.50
CA TYR A 125 1.19 -5.39 -10.44
C TYR A 125 0.56 -6.38 -9.47
N LEU A 126 0.76 -6.17 -8.17
CA LEU A 126 0.07 -6.89 -7.10
C LEU A 126 -0.61 -5.86 -6.18
N GLY A 127 -1.92 -5.76 -6.25
CA GLY A 127 -2.65 -4.73 -5.51
C GLY A 127 -4.16 -4.82 -5.71
N SER A 128 -4.89 -3.79 -5.28
CA SER A 128 -6.34 -3.72 -5.46
C SER A 128 -6.72 -3.18 -6.84
N SER A 129 -7.90 -3.57 -7.32
CA SER A 129 -8.57 -2.85 -8.41
C SER A 129 -9.21 -1.58 -7.83
N ASN A 130 -8.65 -0.43 -8.16
CA ASN A 130 -9.19 0.85 -7.69
C ASN A 130 -10.57 1.15 -8.27
N THR A 131 -10.84 0.72 -9.51
CA THR A 131 -12.18 0.81 -10.10
C THR A 131 -13.20 0.02 -9.31
N ASP A 132 -12.89 -1.26 -8.97
CA ASP A 132 -13.80 -2.10 -8.19
C ASP A 132 -13.98 -1.56 -6.76
N ALA A 133 -12.93 -1.03 -6.16
CA ALA A 133 -13.01 -0.35 -4.86
C ALA A 133 -13.95 0.86 -4.93
N GLY A 134 -13.86 1.65 -5.99
CA GLY A 134 -14.79 2.75 -6.25
C GLY A 134 -16.23 2.28 -6.43
N VAL A 135 -16.45 1.18 -7.16
CA VAL A 135 -17.78 0.56 -7.32
C VAL A 135 -18.34 0.15 -5.97
N GLN A 136 -17.56 -0.56 -5.13
CA GLN A 136 -18.00 -0.97 -3.79
C GLN A 136 -18.36 0.23 -2.90
N ALA A 137 -17.62 1.33 -3.00
CA ALA A 137 -17.94 2.56 -2.26
C ALA A 137 -19.26 3.18 -2.74
N GLY A 138 -19.51 3.19 -4.05
CA GLY A 138 -20.76 3.67 -4.62
C GLY A 138 -21.96 2.79 -4.25
N GLU A 139 -21.82 1.47 -4.33
CA GLU A 139 -22.86 0.50 -3.90
C GLU A 139 -23.18 0.67 -2.40
N THR A 140 -22.16 0.89 -1.57
CA THR A 140 -22.34 1.17 -0.14
C THR A 140 -23.11 2.48 0.07
N MET A 141 -22.82 3.51 -0.73
CA MET A 141 -23.56 4.78 -0.69
C MET A 141 -25.01 4.60 -1.14
N VAL A 142 -25.26 3.87 -2.23
CA VAL A 142 -26.62 3.55 -2.72
C VAL A 142 -27.45 2.83 -1.66
N LYS A 143 -26.87 1.83 -1.00
CA LYS A 143 -27.53 1.12 0.10
C LYS A 143 -27.86 2.04 1.28
N ALA A 144 -26.98 2.97 1.59
CA ALA A 144 -27.18 3.91 2.71
C ALA A 144 -28.12 5.07 2.39
N LEU A 145 -28.34 5.39 1.10
CA LEU A 145 -29.17 6.50 0.62
C LEU A 145 -30.24 6.01 -0.39
N PRO A 146 -31.20 5.20 0.02
CA PRO A 146 -32.22 4.64 -0.89
C PRO A 146 -33.08 5.71 -1.57
N ASN A 147 -33.17 6.90 -1.00
CA ASN A 147 -33.92 8.03 -1.55
C ASN A 147 -33.07 8.98 -2.40
N GLY A 148 -31.78 8.68 -2.56
CA GLY A 148 -30.83 9.52 -3.29
C GLY A 148 -30.19 10.62 -2.46
N GLY A 149 -29.32 11.39 -3.10
CA GLY A 149 -28.59 12.46 -2.43
C GLY A 149 -27.58 13.19 -3.29
N LYS A 150 -27.03 14.27 -2.73
CA LYS A 150 -25.93 15.06 -3.31
C LYS A 150 -24.66 14.84 -2.50
N CYS A 151 -23.69 14.19 -3.10
CA CYS A 151 -22.44 13.82 -2.47
C CYS A 151 -21.29 14.76 -2.85
N MET A 152 -20.41 15.01 -1.91
CA MET A 152 -19.10 15.64 -2.12
C MET A 152 -17.99 14.61 -1.89
N GLY A 153 -17.01 14.55 -2.81
CA GLY A 153 -15.83 13.71 -2.70
C GLY A 153 -14.62 14.47 -2.16
N PHE A 154 -13.72 13.73 -1.48
CA PHE A 154 -12.45 14.27 -0.97
C PHE A 154 -11.33 13.27 -1.28
N VAL A 155 -10.20 13.76 -1.80
CA VAL A 155 -9.07 12.93 -2.24
C VAL A 155 -7.77 13.72 -2.16
N GLY A 156 -6.65 13.02 -2.04
CA GLY A 156 -5.33 13.66 -2.02
C GLY A 156 -4.99 14.30 -3.36
N LEU A 157 -4.73 13.47 -4.34
CA LEU A 157 -4.22 13.87 -5.64
C LEU A 157 -5.24 13.58 -6.74
N LEU A 158 -5.96 14.59 -7.22
CA LEU A 158 -6.94 14.45 -8.33
C LEU A 158 -6.32 13.89 -9.62
N GLY A 159 -5.03 14.13 -9.82
CA GLY A 159 -4.28 13.68 -11.00
C GLY A 159 -3.82 12.22 -10.94
N ALA A 160 -3.81 11.60 -9.76
CA ALA A 160 -3.34 10.24 -9.57
C ALA A 160 -4.31 9.21 -10.17
N ASP A 161 -3.78 8.12 -10.74
CA ASP A 161 -4.60 7.14 -11.43
C ASP A 161 -5.51 6.37 -10.46
N ASN A 162 -5.02 6.02 -9.26
CA ASN A 162 -5.86 5.41 -8.22
C ASN A 162 -7.05 6.31 -7.82
N ALA A 163 -6.85 7.63 -7.69
CA ALA A 163 -7.92 8.58 -7.42
C ALA A 163 -8.97 8.59 -8.54
N LYS A 164 -8.52 8.72 -9.80
CA LYS A 164 -9.41 8.74 -10.97
C LYS A 164 -10.23 7.46 -11.09
N GLU A 165 -9.59 6.31 -10.90
CA GLU A 165 -10.23 5.00 -10.98
C GLU A 165 -11.27 4.81 -9.87
N ARG A 166 -10.97 5.19 -8.61
CA ARG A 166 -11.94 5.14 -7.49
C ARG A 166 -13.12 6.07 -7.75
N ILE A 167 -12.87 7.29 -8.19
CA ILE A 167 -13.92 8.27 -8.55
C ILE A 167 -14.78 7.75 -9.70
N ALA A 168 -14.18 7.18 -10.74
CA ALA A 168 -14.90 6.62 -11.87
C ALA A 168 -15.76 5.42 -11.47
N GLY A 169 -15.23 4.50 -10.67
CA GLY A 169 -15.97 3.38 -10.11
C GLY A 169 -17.14 3.81 -9.25
N PHE A 170 -16.94 4.80 -8.37
CA PHE A 170 -18.00 5.38 -7.56
C PHE A 170 -19.12 5.98 -8.42
N LYS A 171 -18.78 6.81 -9.40
CA LYS A 171 -19.73 7.42 -10.34
C LYS A 171 -20.54 6.36 -11.08
N LYS A 172 -19.88 5.29 -11.57
CA LYS A 172 -20.53 4.19 -12.25
C LYS A 172 -21.56 3.48 -11.36
N ALA A 173 -21.23 3.25 -10.09
CA ALA A 173 -22.13 2.54 -9.18
C ALA A 173 -23.34 3.36 -8.73
N ILE A 174 -23.24 4.68 -8.67
CA ILE A 174 -24.37 5.56 -8.32
C ILE A 174 -25.26 5.92 -9.52
N GLU A 175 -24.86 5.56 -10.74
CA GLU A 175 -25.64 5.86 -11.94
C GLU A 175 -27.03 5.21 -11.86
N GLY A 176 -28.06 5.97 -12.13
CA GLY A 176 -29.47 5.51 -12.06
C GLY A 176 -30.08 5.46 -10.64
N HIS A 177 -29.33 5.84 -9.58
CA HIS A 177 -29.79 5.76 -8.19
C HIS A 177 -30.19 7.09 -7.54
N ASN A 178 -30.49 8.12 -8.33
CA ASN A 178 -30.83 9.47 -7.82
C ASN A 178 -29.78 10.03 -6.85
N ILE A 179 -28.52 9.61 -6.98
CA ILE A 179 -27.35 10.11 -6.25
C ILE A 179 -26.46 10.86 -7.23
N THR A 180 -25.98 12.04 -6.84
CA THR A 180 -25.08 12.84 -7.67
C THR A 180 -23.80 13.11 -6.90
N LEU A 181 -22.64 12.78 -7.48
CA LEU A 181 -21.34 13.28 -7.01
C LEU A 181 -21.15 14.68 -7.60
N VAL A 182 -21.40 15.72 -6.78
CA VAL A 182 -21.43 17.13 -7.22
C VAL A 182 -20.03 17.59 -7.63
N ASP A 183 -19.04 17.32 -6.79
CA ASP A 183 -17.64 17.68 -7.02
C ASP A 183 -16.72 16.79 -6.19
N VAL A 184 -15.42 16.84 -6.48
CA VAL A 184 -14.36 16.18 -5.71
C VAL A 184 -13.25 17.18 -5.40
N ARG A 185 -12.97 17.39 -4.12
CA ARG A 185 -11.93 18.30 -3.63
C ARG A 185 -10.61 17.58 -3.44
N GLY A 186 -9.57 18.08 -4.11
CA GLY A 186 -8.20 17.64 -3.89
C GLY A 186 -7.53 18.44 -2.78
N ASP A 187 -6.65 17.81 -2.01
CA ASP A 187 -5.93 18.45 -0.91
C ASP A 187 -4.40 18.42 -1.05
N ASP A 188 -3.87 17.80 -2.12
CA ASP A 188 -2.44 17.63 -2.38
C ASP A 188 -1.67 16.95 -1.23
N VAL A 189 -2.38 16.05 -0.49
CA VAL A 189 -1.87 15.34 0.70
C VAL A 189 -1.54 16.29 1.87
N ASP A 190 -2.12 17.48 1.87
CA ASP A 190 -2.07 18.42 2.99
C ASP A 190 -3.27 18.18 3.92
N PHE A 191 -3.01 17.69 5.13
CA PHE A 191 -4.04 17.31 6.10
C PHE A 191 -4.82 18.52 6.66
N ALA A 192 -4.22 19.72 6.69
CA ALA A 192 -4.91 20.93 7.07
C ALA A 192 -5.89 21.34 5.97
N ARG A 193 -5.47 21.29 4.71
CA ARG A 193 -6.31 21.52 3.55
C ARG A 193 -7.42 20.46 3.44
N ALA A 194 -7.11 19.19 3.69
CA ALA A 194 -8.12 18.12 3.73
C ALA A 194 -9.25 18.46 4.70
N ARG A 195 -8.93 18.99 5.89
CA ARG A 195 -9.91 19.44 6.86
C ARG A 195 -10.67 20.69 6.39
N SER A 196 -9.97 21.74 5.97
CA SER A 196 -10.62 22.98 5.53
C SER A 196 -11.55 22.78 4.34
N ASN A 197 -11.19 21.89 3.39
CA ASN A 197 -12.08 21.54 2.29
C ASN A 197 -13.45 21.03 2.76
N VAL A 198 -13.51 20.27 3.84
CA VAL A 198 -14.78 19.79 4.39
C VAL A 198 -15.54 20.92 5.08
N ASP A 199 -14.86 21.75 5.87
CA ASP A 199 -15.48 22.90 6.53
C ASP A 199 -16.08 23.88 5.49
N ASP A 200 -15.37 24.14 4.39
CA ASP A 200 -15.84 24.98 3.28
C ASP A 200 -17.08 24.39 2.61
N VAL A 201 -17.11 23.08 2.37
CA VAL A 201 -18.28 22.39 1.81
C VAL A 201 -19.48 22.50 2.75
N LEU A 202 -19.27 22.31 4.07
CA LEU A 202 -20.34 22.42 5.06
C LEU A 202 -20.93 23.83 5.17
N ALA A 203 -20.14 24.86 4.90
CA ALA A 203 -20.55 26.24 4.91
C ALA A 203 -21.23 26.68 3.59
N ALA A 204 -20.68 26.28 2.45
CA ALA A 204 -21.10 26.75 1.13
C ALA A 204 -22.19 25.89 0.46
N HIS A 205 -22.32 24.60 0.86
CA HIS A 205 -23.17 23.61 0.21
C HIS A 205 -24.16 22.96 1.19
N PRO A 206 -25.15 23.66 1.70
CA PRO A 206 -26.13 23.12 2.66
C PRO A 206 -26.98 21.97 2.09
N GLU A 207 -27.03 21.82 0.76
CA GLU A 207 -27.72 20.73 0.05
C GLU A 207 -26.97 19.41 0.08
N ILE A 208 -25.69 19.37 0.48
CA ILE A 208 -24.90 18.15 0.55
C ILE A 208 -25.38 17.32 1.75
N ASN A 209 -25.82 16.09 1.48
CA ASN A 209 -26.26 15.13 2.47
C ASN A 209 -25.42 13.82 2.46
N CYS A 210 -24.40 13.74 1.62
CA CYS A 210 -23.44 12.65 1.62
C CYS A 210 -22.02 13.09 1.27
N MET A 211 -21.03 12.37 1.82
CA MET A 211 -19.61 12.59 1.58
C MET A 211 -18.88 11.27 1.35
N VAL A 212 -17.84 11.31 0.53
CA VAL A 212 -16.94 10.17 0.34
C VAL A 212 -15.48 10.61 0.43
N GLY A 213 -14.72 9.98 1.31
CA GLY A 213 -13.28 10.17 1.42
C GLY A 213 -12.55 9.04 0.71
N PHE A 214 -11.84 9.34 -0.40
CA PHE A 214 -11.24 8.33 -1.28
C PHE A 214 -9.84 7.88 -0.86
N TYR A 215 -9.17 8.58 0.09
CA TYR A 215 -7.89 8.19 0.68
C TYR A 215 -8.04 7.98 2.18
N SER A 216 -7.16 7.20 2.78
CA SER A 216 -7.24 6.76 4.18
C SER A 216 -7.37 7.88 5.22
N TYR A 217 -6.77 9.05 4.97
CA TYR A 217 -6.79 10.18 5.89
C TYR A 217 -7.96 11.17 5.65
N ASN A 218 -8.63 11.11 4.49
CA ASN A 218 -9.78 11.99 4.23
C ASN A 218 -10.97 11.69 5.17
N PRO A 219 -11.38 10.42 5.42
CA PRO A 219 -12.49 10.12 6.32
C PRO A 219 -12.29 10.62 7.76
N PRO A 220 -11.12 10.49 8.40
CA PRO A 220 -10.85 11.15 9.68
C PRO A 220 -11.08 12.65 9.66
N LYS A 221 -10.70 13.36 8.58
CA LYS A 221 -10.92 14.80 8.45
C LYS A 221 -12.38 15.14 8.22
N ILE A 222 -13.12 14.30 7.50
CA ILE A 222 -14.58 14.38 7.40
C ILE A 222 -15.23 14.21 8.78
N TYR A 223 -14.82 13.19 9.54
CA TYR A 223 -15.31 12.92 10.89
C TYR A 223 -15.10 14.13 11.81
N GLU A 224 -13.88 14.66 11.87
CA GLU A 224 -13.52 15.83 12.68
C GLU A 224 -14.39 17.05 12.33
N ALA A 225 -14.61 17.33 11.03
CA ALA A 225 -15.42 18.45 10.58
C ALA A 225 -16.91 18.27 10.92
N LEU A 226 -17.47 17.09 10.64
CA LEU A 226 -18.87 16.78 10.94
C LEU A 226 -19.15 16.81 12.45
N LYS A 227 -18.19 16.34 13.27
CA LYS A 227 -18.29 16.40 14.73
C LYS A 227 -18.32 17.85 15.23
N ALA A 228 -17.41 18.69 14.75
CA ALA A 228 -17.36 20.11 15.11
C ALA A 228 -18.63 20.87 14.69
N ALA A 229 -19.20 20.53 13.52
CA ALA A 229 -20.44 21.12 13.01
C ALA A 229 -21.73 20.54 13.60
N GLY A 230 -21.66 19.51 14.48
CA GLY A 230 -22.84 18.81 15.02
C GLY A 230 -23.65 18.07 13.94
N LYS A 231 -22.99 17.61 12.88
CA LYS A 231 -23.59 16.95 11.71
C LYS A 231 -23.25 15.44 11.59
N LEU A 232 -22.54 14.84 12.57
CA LEU A 232 -22.33 13.39 12.60
C LEU A 232 -23.68 12.65 12.60
N GLY A 233 -23.79 11.61 11.77
CA GLY A 233 -25.02 10.84 11.58
C GLY A 233 -26.13 11.56 10.79
N LYS A 234 -25.95 12.86 10.45
CA LYS A 234 -26.89 13.63 9.60
C LYS A 234 -26.45 13.68 8.14
N ILE A 235 -25.16 13.54 7.89
CA ILE A 235 -24.56 13.42 6.56
C ILE A 235 -24.05 11.99 6.43
N THR A 236 -24.50 11.26 5.40
CA THR A 236 -24.05 9.90 5.14
C THR A 236 -22.62 9.92 4.63
N VAL A 237 -21.73 9.11 5.22
CA VAL A 237 -20.34 9.04 4.84
C VAL A 237 -19.96 7.62 4.45
N VAL A 238 -19.29 7.49 3.30
CA VAL A 238 -18.57 6.29 2.89
C VAL A 238 -17.08 6.62 2.86
N ALA A 239 -16.29 5.72 3.37
CA ALA A 239 -14.87 5.90 3.61
C ALA A 239 -14.01 4.94 2.78
N PHE A 240 -12.73 5.19 2.80
CA PHE A 240 -11.70 4.26 2.34
C PHE A 240 -10.70 3.99 3.47
N ASP A 241 -10.21 2.76 3.45
CA ASP A 241 -9.16 2.22 4.31
C ASP A 241 -9.53 2.10 5.81
N GLU A 242 -8.57 1.67 6.62
CA GLU A 242 -8.77 1.17 7.99
C GLU A 242 -8.23 2.10 9.07
N ASP A 243 -8.25 3.42 8.85
CA ASP A 243 -7.86 4.36 9.91
C ASP A 243 -8.69 4.13 11.19
N PRO A 244 -8.07 4.19 12.40
CA PRO A 244 -8.78 3.94 13.65
C PRO A 244 -10.00 4.84 13.88
N VAL A 245 -9.96 6.13 13.46
CA VAL A 245 -11.10 7.05 13.56
C VAL A 245 -12.21 6.60 12.61
N THR A 246 -11.85 6.19 11.39
CA THR A 246 -12.80 5.67 10.40
C THR A 246 -13.50 4.42 10.90
N LEU A 247 -12.74 3.43 11.41
CA LEU A 247 -13.32 2.19 11.95
C LEU A 247 -14.19 2.47 13.18
N GLY A 248 -13.80 3.42 14.03
CA GLY A 248 -14.61 3.89 15.15
C GLY A 248 -15.95 4.46 14.68
N ALA A 249 -15.92 5.34 13.68
CA ALA A 249 -17.12 5.96 13.09
C ALA A 249 -18.05 4.93 12.43
N VAL A 250 -17.51 3.90 11.77
CA VAL A 250 -18.29 2.76 11.23
C VAL A 250 -18.95 1.97 12.36
N LYS A 251 -18.19 1.66 13.43
CA LYS A 251 -18.69 0.93 14.59
C LYS A 251 -19.81 1.67 15.31
N GLU A 252 -19.68 2.98 15.49
CA GLU A 252 -20.70 3.84 16.09
C GLU A 252 -21.93 3.99 15.19
N GLY A 253 -21.79 3.76 13.87
CA GLY A 253 -22.83 3.98 12.86
C GLY A 253 -22.89 5.42 12.35
N SER A 254 -21.88 6.25 12.64
CA SER A 254 -21.72 7.60 12.08
C SER A 254 -21.32 7.56 10.61
N PHE A 255 -20.62 6.50 10.17
CA PHE A 255 -20.27 6.22 8.79
C PHE A 255 -21.00 4.95 8.33
N ALA A 256 -21.45 4.94 7.07
CA ALA A 256 -22.15 3.80 6.48
C ALA A 256 -21.23 2.59 6.26
N GLY A 257 -19.96 2.85 5.98
CA GLY A 257 -18.94 1.82 5.78
C GLY A 257 -17.64 2.40 5.26
N THR A 258 -16.64 1.53 5.16
CA THR A 258 -15.35 1.83 4.54
C THR A 258 -14.94 0.70 3.61
N VAL A 259 -14.34 1.05 2.47
CA VAL A 259 -13.74 0.09 1.54
C VAL A 259 -12.27 -0.06 1.90
N VAL A 260 -11.88 -1.22 2.41
CA VAL A 260 -10.52 -1.48 2.83
C VAL A 260 -9.74 -2.30 1.82
N GLN A 261 -8.51 -1.93 1.61
CA GLN A 261 -7.54 -2.68 0.85
C GLN A 261 -6.89 -3.74 1.75
N GLN A 262 -5.95 -4.53 1.21
CA GLN A 262 -5.28 -5.57 1.99
C GLN A 262 -3.75 -5.38 1.96
N PRO A 263 -3.20 -4.30 2.52
CA PRO A 263 -1.77 -4.00 2.45
C PRO A 263 -0.89 -5.09 3.11
N PHE A 264 -1.39 -5.80 4.13
CA PHE A 264 -0.69 -6.98 4.68
C PHE A 264 -0.43 -8.02 3.59
N GLU A 265 -1.46 -8.34 2.79
CA GLU A 265 -1.33 -9.30 1.69
C GLU A 265 -0.35 -8.80 0.61
N TRP A 266 -0.30 -7.51 0.37
CA TRP A 266 0.65 -6.94 -0.59
C TRP A 266 2.09 -7.13 -0.12
N GLY A 267 2.38 -6.84 1.14
CA GLY A 267 3.69 -7.05 1.73
C GLY A 267 4.06 -8.54 1.75
N TYR A 268 3.17 -9.38 2.25
CA TYR A 268 3.41 -10.81 2.39
C TYR A 268 3.54 -11.52 1.04
N ARG A 269 2.51 -11.41 0.19
CA ARG A 269 2.48 -12.08 -1.12
C ARG A 269 3.49 -11.47 -2.09
N GLY A 270 3.72 -10.15 -2.01
CA GLY A 270 4.67 -9.45 -2.86
C GLY A 270 6.10 -9.92 -2.62
N MET A 271 6.51 -10.06 -1.37
CA MET A 271 7.83 -10.63 -1.05
C MET A 271 7.96 -12.08 -1.54
N LYS A 272 6.96 -12.91 -1.31
CA LYS A 272 6.96 -14.31 -1.80
C LYS A 272 6.97 -14.39 -3.32
N LEU A 273 6.26 -13.51 -4.02
CA LEU A 273 6.28 -13.41 -5.47
C LEU A 273 7.69 -13.09 -6.00
N MET A 274 8.38 -12.12 -5.36
CA MET A 274 9.77 -11.80 -5.72
C MET A 274 10.72 -12.96 -5.49
N VAL A 275 10.57 -13.70 -4.37
CA VAL A 275 11.36 -14.92 -4.08
C VAL A 275 11.12 -15.98 -5.16
N SER A 276 9.86 -16.29 -5.49
CA SER A 276 9.51 -17.28 -6.53
C SER A 276 10.09 -16.87 -7.88
N TYR A 277 9.95 -15.61 -8.24
CA TYR A 277 10.50 -15.09 -9.50
C TYR A 277 12.03 -15.24 -9.60
N LEU A 278 12.76 -14.91 -8.53
CA LEU A 278 14.22 -15.06 -8.47
C LEU A 278 14.67 -16.53 -8.51
N LYS A 279 13.83 -17.46 -8.07
CA LYS A 279 14.03 -18.91 -8.19
C LYS A 279 13.63 -19.47 -9.57
N GLY A 280 13.16 -18.61 -10.49
CA GLY A 280 12.73 -19.00 -11.85
C GLY A 280 11.26 -19.41 -11.96
N ASP A 281 10.51 -19.45 -10.85
CA ASP A 281 9.08 -19.72 -10.86
C ASP A 281 8.28 -18.46 -11.15
N LYS A 282 7.61 -18.43 -12.28
CA LYS A 282 6.77 -17.33 -12.77
C LYS A 282 5.28 -17.72 -12.82
N SER A 283 4.92 -18.91 -12.32
CA SER A 283 3.54 -19.44 -12.41
C SER A 283 2.50 -18.56 -11.69
N GLY A 284 2.93 -17.81 -10.67
CA GLY A 284 2.08 -16.87 -9.94
C GLY A 284 1.79 -15.55 -10.68
N ILE A 285 2.31 -15.35 -11.92
CA ILE A 285 2.13 -14.12 -12.70
C ILE A 285 1.18 -14.39 -13.86
N PRO A 286 -0.05 -13.83 -13.84
CA PRO A 286 -0.98 -13.93 -14.96
C PRO A 286 -0.44 -13.29 -16.24
N ALA A 287 -0.94 -13.71 -17.40
CA ALA A 287 -0.49 -13.21 -18.70
C ALA A 287 -0.66 -11.68 -18.86
N ASN A 288 -1.65 -11.07 -18.21
CA ASN A 288 -1.86 -9.63 -18.19
C ASN A 288 -1.00 -8.90 -17.14
N GLY A 289 -0.23 -9.62 -16.33
CA GLY A 289 0.60 -9.06 -15.27
C GLY A 289 -0.18 -8.42 -14.11
N LEU A 290 -1.47 -8.74 -13.91
CA LEU A 290 -2.30 -8.16 -12.86
C LEU A 290 -2.68 -9.22 -11.82
N ILE A 291 -2.14 -9.10 -10.61
CA ILE A 291 -2.45 -9.96 -9.46
C ILE A 291 -3.35 -9.16 -8.52
N ILE A 292 -4.65 -9.32 -8.69
CA ILE A 292 -5.63 -8.54 -7.93
C ILE A 292 -5.85 -9.16 -6.55
N VAL A 293 -5.69 -8.35 -5.53
CA VAL A 293 -6.08 -8.64 -4.14
C VAL A 293 -7.39 -7.90 -3.88
N PRO A 294 -8.51 -8.63 -3.68
CA PRO A 294 -9.82 -8.00 -3.54
C PRO A 294 -9.90 -7.04 -2.36
N THR A 295 -10.59 -5.93 -2.53
CA THR A 295 -11.01 -5.05 -1.43
C THR A 295 -12.16 -5.66 -0.64
N LYS A 296 -12.41 -5.13 0.57
CA LYS A 296 -13.52 -5.56 1.43
C LYS A 296 -14.31 -4.34 1.88
N VAL A 297 -15.63 -4.48 1.90
CA VAL A 297 -16.48 -3.48 2.54
C VAL A 297 -16.58 -3.82 4.03
N ILE A 298 -16.21 -2.88 4.87
CA ILE A 298 -16.35 -2.95 6.32
C ILE A 298 -17.48 -2.02 6.73
N ASP A 299 -18.51 -2.59 7.31
CA ASP A 299 -19.67 -1.91 7.87
C ASP A 299 -19.88 -2.31 9.34
N LYS A 300 -20.97 -1.84 9.93
CA LYS A 300 -21.27 -2.10 11.34
C LYS A 300 -21.38 -3.59 11.68
N SER A 301 -21.72 -4.44 10.72
CA SER A 301 -21.93 -5.88 10.93
C SER A 301 -20.62 -6.67 11.08
N ASN A 302 -19.50 -6.15 10.52
CA ASN A 302 -18.23 -6.90 10.44
C ASN A 302 -17.01 -6.13 10.97
N VAL A 303 -17.17 -4.87 11.40
CA VAL A 303 -16.04 -4.01 11.84
C VAL A 303 -15.31 -4.58 13.07
N ASP A 304 -16.01 -5.20 14.01
CA ASP A 304 -15.38 -5.75 15.22
C ASP A 304 -14.45 -6.93 14.88
N GLN A 305 -14.93 -7.84 14.00
CA GLN A 305 -14.12 -8.96 13.52
C GLN A 305 -12.92 -8.47 12.71
N PHE A 306 -13.13 -7.45 11.86
CA PHE A 306 -12.05 -6.86 11.08
C PHE A 306 -10.98 -6.25 11.96
N GLN A 307 -11.36 -5.48 13.01
CA GLN A 307 -10.43 -4.89 13.97
C GLN A 307 -9.65 -5.95 14.76
N ALA A 308 -10.28 -7.05 15.12
CA ALA A 308 -9.61 -8.16 15.81
C ALA A 308 -8.53 -8.79 14.91
N ASN A 309 -8.88 -9.11 13.65
CA ASN A 309 -7.95 -9.66 12.68
C ASN A 309 -6.76 -8.70 12.39
N MET A 310 -7.04 -7.39 12.29
CA MET A 310 -6.00 -6.38 12.08
C MET A 310 -5.02 -6.31 13.25
N LYS A 311 -5.50 -6.40 14.51
CA LYS A 311 -4.64 -6.46 15.69
C LYS A 311 -3.72 -7.68 15.66
N GLU A 312 -4.26 -8.86 15.29
CA GLU A 312 -3.48 -10.09 15.14
C GLU A 312 -2.38 -9.93 14.09
N MET A 313 -2.71 -9.40 12.89
CA MET A 313 -1.74 -9.13 11.83
C MET A 313 -0.61 -8.19 12.29
N LEU A 314 -0.91 -7.22 13.14
CA LEU A 314 0.07 -6.29 13.71
C LEU A 314 0.82 -6.86 14.92
N GLY A 315 0.54 -8.11 15.34
CA GLY A 315 1.14 -8.72 16.54
C GLY A 315 0.74 -8.03 17.84
N LYS A 316 -0.39 -7.31 17.86
CA LYS A 316 -0.92 -6.63 19.05
C LYS A 316 -1.92 -7.56 19.73
N LYS A 317 -1.66 -7.83 21.02
CA LYS A 317 -2.60 -8.58 21.88
C LYS A 317 -3.76 -7.69 22.34
#